data_3886ae3031034dd8bcfc4ffe0d5917dd
#
_entry.id   3886ae3031034dd8bcfc4ffe0d5917dd
#
_cell.length_a   1.000
_cell.length_b   1.000
_cell.length_c   1.000
_cell.angle_alpha   90.00
_cell.angle_beta   90.00
_cell.angle_gamma   90.00
#
_symmetry.space_group_name_H-M   'P 1'
#
loop_
_entity.id
_entity.type
_entity.pdbx_description
1 polymer ?
#
loop_
_entity_poly.entity_id
_entity_poly.type
_entity_poly.pdbx_seq_one_letter_code
_entity_poly.pdbx_strand_id
1 'polypeptide(L)'
;MAKVSYKTEDQVRDGAKIILGFDKTEEKVQQGTGQITTFNQLGFKGVIDKPDGWYLPDDLNAPAIILETKSEAEDISLQKWVDELEKNCNIVLTKYTQVVGILYNGTDVRVFLNNSELSDAASTLQDKTYYLSLFTKNAIDKQRIYNLTKKINDCLHIDFGIKNLYHRMIFTACALVGKRYGAILVEGMDFTLMKNSILSTLSKSLEDDRKQNLKLDILIEVYAEIKMNNTTNQELSLIHISEPTRQAEIS
;
A
#
# COMPACT_ATOMS: atom_id res chain seq x y z
N MET A 1 24.99 26.33 -33.03
CA MET A 1 24.35 25.47 -32.03
C MET A 1 22.86 25.58 -32.19
N ALA A 2 22.13 24.49 -32.45
CA ALA A 2 20.69 24.51 -32.52
C ALA A 2 20.14 24.85 -31.14
N LYS A 3 19.21 25.81 -31.06
CA LYS A 3 18.54 26.19 -29.83
C LYS A 3 17.63 25.03 -29.42
N VAL A 4 17.90 24.38 -28.30
CA VAL A 4 17.03 23.36 -27.76
C VAL A 4 15.71 24.06 -27.40
N SER A 5 14.60 23.65 -28.00
CA SER A 5 13.27 24.16 -27.72
C SER A 5 12.58 23.16 -26.80
N TYR A 6 12.40 23.55 -25.55
CA TYR A 6 11.63 22.77 -24.55
C TYR A 6 10.14 23.06 -24.71
N LYS A 7 9.31 22.03 -24.39
CA LYS A 7 7.87 22.21 -24.33
C LYS A 7 7.49 23.11 -23.14
N THR A 8 6.55 24.00 -23.37
CA THR A 8 5.94 24.77 -22.27
C THR A 8 5.07 23.89 -21.41
N GLU A 9 4.75 24.34 -20.21
CA GLU A 9 3.85 23.63 -19.29
C GLU A 9 2.48 23.34 -19.94
N ASP A 10 1.92 24.30 -20.69
CA ASP A 10 0.67 24.09 -21.43
C ASP A 10 0.77 22.96 -22.47
N GLN A 11 1.87 22.89 -23.21
CA GLN A 11 2.13 21.83 -24.18
C GLN A 11 2.32 20.47 -23.50
N VAL A 12 2.97 20.45 -22.32
CA VAL A 12 3.11 19.22 -21.51
C VAL A 12 1.76 18.76 -21.02
N ARG A 13 0.94 19.67 -20.49
CA ARG A 13 -0.41 19.37 -19.98
C ARG A 13 -1.33 18.86 -21.08
N ASP A 14 -1.32 19.49 -22.26
CA ASP A 14 -2.11 19.04 -23.40
C ASP A 14 -1.68 17.64 -23.89
N GLY A 15 -0.38 17.36 -23.92
CA GLY A 15 0.13 16.03 -24.19
C GLY A 15 -0.29 15.00 -23.15
N ALA A 16 -0.19 15.35 -21.87
CA ALA A 16 -0.60 14.48 -20.76
C ALA A 16 -2.10 14.18 -20.79
N LYS A 17 -2.95 15.15 -21.15
CA LYS A 17 -4.39 14.98 -21.33
C LYS A 17 -4.71 13.83 -22.29
N ILE A 18 -4.03 13.78 -23.43
CA ILE A 18 -4.24 12.77 -24.47
C ILE A 18 -3.77 11.39 -23.99
N ILE A 19 -2.57 11.32 -23.40
CA ILE A 19 -1.98 10.06 -22.92
C ILE A 19 -2.83 9.46 -21.79
N LEU A 20 -3.25 10.27 -20.82
CA LEU A 20 -4.12 9.85 -19.72
C LEU A 20 -5.57 9.56 -20.18
N GLY A 21 -5.97 10.01 -21.36
CA GLY A 21 -7.34 9.87 -21.84
C GLY A 21 -8.35 10.77 -21.11
N PHE A 22 -7.89 11.91 -20.56
CA PHE A 22 -8.75 12.88 -19.85
C PHE A 22 -9.60 13.74 -20.83
N ASP A 23 -9.37 13.61 -22.13
CA ASP A 23 -10.17 14.21 -23.21
C ASP A 23 -11.45 13.43 -23.53
N LYS A 24 -11.58 12.21 -23.01
CA LYS A 24 -12.74 11.34 -23.24
C LYS A 24 -13.83 11.62 -22.21
N THR A 25 -15.09 11.49 -22.62
CA THR A 25 -16.24 11.59 -21.70
C THR A 25 -16.55 10.22 -21.14
N GLU A 26 -16.65 10.11 -19.81
CA GLU A 26 -17.04 8.88 -19.11
C GLU A 26 -18.25 9.18 -18.22
N GLU A 27 -19.18 8.23 -18.14
CA GLU A 27 -20.30 8.33 -17.21
C GLU A 27 -19.81 8.21 -15.76
N LYS A 28 -20.37 9.01 -14.87
CA LYS A 28 -20.07 9.00 -13.42
C LYS A 28 -18.62 9.35 -13.06
N VAL A 29 -17.98 10.16 -13.90
CA VAL A 29 -16.63 10.64 -13.68
C VAL A 29 -16.52 12.11 -14.08
N GLN A 30 -15.91 12.94 -13.23
CA GLN A 30 -15.40 14.25 -13.61
C GLN A 30 -13.93 14.11 -13.98
N GLN A 31 -13.56 14.39 -15.23
CA GLN A 31 -12.17 14.38 -15.67
C GLN A 31 -11.86 15.52 -16.61
N GLY A 32 -10.62 15.94 -16.63
CA GLY A 32 -10.15 17.00 -17.50
C GLY A 32 -8.78 17.53 -17.14
N THR A 33 -8.35 18.53 -17.90
CA THR A 33 -7.14 19.32 -17.62
C THR A 33 -7.44 20.80 -17.83
N GLY A 34 -6.73 21.69 -17.15
CA GLY A 34 -6.84 23.11 -17.39
C GLY A 34 -6.43 23.95 -16.18
N GLN A 35 -6.08 25.21 -16.45
CA GLN A 35 -5.65 26.18 -15.43
C GLN A 35 -6.80 27.02 -14.84
N ILE A 36 -8.03 26.83 -15.31
CA ILE A 36 -9.16 27.68 -14.90
C ILE A 36 -10.05 26.98 -13.88
N THR A 37 -10.09 25.66 -13.90
CA THR A 37 -10.97 24.87 -13.03
C THR A 37 -10.41 24.80 -11.63
N THR A 38 -11.16 25.32 -10.67
CA THR A 38 -10.79 25.28 -9.25
C THR A 38 -11.31 24.01 -8.59
N PHE A 39 -10.71 23.57 -7.49
CA PHE A 39 -11.24 22.50 -6.66
C PHE A 39 -12.66 22.80 -6.16
N ASN A 40 -13.02 24.07 -5.94
CA ASN A 40 -14.39 24.44 -5.60
C ASN A 40 -15.40 24.03 -6.69
N GLN A 41 -15.04 24.21 -7.97
CA GLN A 41 -15.87 23.78 -9.11
C GLN A 41 -15.93 22.25 -9.25
N LEU A 42 -14.90 21.57 -8.78
CA LEU A 42 -14.84 20.09 -8.72
C LEU A 42 -15.53 19.54 -7.46
N GLY A 43 -16.22 20.38 -6.70
CA GLY A 43 -17.01 19.96 -5.54
C GLY A 43 -16.29 20.04 -4.19
N PHE A 44 -15.05 20.52 -4.12
CA PHE A 44 -14.32 20.74 -2.87
C PHE A 44 -14.57 22.17 -2.37
N LYS A 45 -15.67 22.37 -1.67
CA LYS A 45 -16.20 23.68 -1.27
C LYS A 45 -15.15 24.58 -0.60
N GLY A 46 -15.06 25.80 -1.10
CA GLY A 46 -14.19 26.84 -0.52
C GLY A 46 -12.72 26.76 -0.94
N VAL A 47 -12.31 25.77 -1.72
CA VAL A 47 -10.93 25.61 -2.18
C VAL A 47 -10.74 26.26 -3.54
N ILE A 48 -9.92 27.31 -3.59
CA ILE A 48 -9.65 28.10 -4.80
C ILE A 48 -8.46 27.61 -5.62
N ASP A 49 -7.67 26.66 -5.05
CA ASP A 49 -6.56 26.02 -5.74
C ASP A 49 -7.05 25.28 -6.99
N LYS A 50 -6.13 25.05 -7.94
CA LYS A 50 -6.45 24.52 -9.26
C LYS A 50 -5.47 23.39 -9.56
N PRO A 51 -5.95 22.16 -9.81
CA PRO A 51 -5.10 21.11 -10.36
C PRO A 51 -4.89 21.30 -11.87
N ASP A 52 -3.76 20.90 -12.41
CA ASP A 52 -3.54 20.87 -13.85
C ASP A 52 -4.38 19.82 -14.56
N GLY A 53 -4.63 18.69 -13.87
CA GLY A 53 -5.53 17.65 -14.37
C GLY A 53 -6.14 16.84 -13.24
N TRP A 54 -7.29 16.26 -13.52
CA TRP A 54 -8.07 15.50 -12.55
C TRP A 54 -8.86 14.37 -13.19
N TYR A 55 -9.01 13.29 -12.43
CA TYR A 55 -9.96 12.21 -12.67
C TYR A 55 -10.64 11.89 -11.33
N LEU A 56 -11.92 12.18 -11.24
CA LEU A 56 -12.70 12.13 -10.00
C LEU A 56 -13.97 11.30 -10.25
N PRO A 57 -13.97 10.00 -9.91
CA PRO A 57 -15.15 9.16 -10.03
C PRO A 57 -16.21 9.52 -8.98
N ASP A 58 -17.49 9.27 -9.30
CA ASP A 58 -18.61 9.46 -8.36
C ASP A 58 -18.50 8.51 -7.14
N ASP A 59 -17.91 7.32 -7.34
CA ASP A 59 -17.60 6.40 -6.24
C ASP A 59 -16.35 6.87 -5.51
N LEU A 60 -16.53 7.39 -4.29
CA LEU A 60 -15.46 7.91 -3.45
C LEU A 60 -14.48 6.83 -2.93
N ASN A 61 -14.82 5.54 -3.11
CA ASN A 61 -13.93 4.43 -2.80
C ASN A 61 -13.06 4.01 -4.00
N ALA A 62 -13.42 4.47 -5.21
CA ALA A 62 -12.59 4.28 -6.39
C ALA A 62 -11.40 5.26 -6.36
N PRO A 63 -10.25 4.89 -6.97
CA PRO A 63 -9.09 5.77 -7.02
C PRO A 63 -9.37 7.05 -7.82
N ALA A 64 -9.01 8.19 -7.25
CA ALA A 64 -8.94 9.47 -7.95
C ALA A 64 -7.51 9.72 -8.47
N ILE A 65 -7.36 10.53 -9.52
CA ILE A 65 -6.05 10.93 -10.05
C ILE A 65 -5.95 12.46 -10.04
N ILE A 66 -4.84 13.00 -9.57
CA ILE A 66 -4.43 14.39 -9.65
C ILE A 66 -3.14 14.48 -10.44
N LEU A 67 -3.14 15.31 -11.46
CA LEU A 67 -1.98 15.61 -12.29
C LEU A 67 -1.48 17.02 -11.98
N GLU A 68 -0.18 17.12 -11.82
CA GLU A 68 0.58 18.36 -11.78
C GLU A 68 1.62 18.33 -12.89
N THR A 69 1.68 19.37 -13.70
CA THR A 69 2.58 19.47 -14.86
C THR A 69 3.59 20.60 -14.68
N LYS A 70 4.77 20.40 -15.23
CA LYS A 70 5.83 21.44 -15.30
C LYS A 70 6.37 21.47 -16.73
N SER A 71 7.00 22.59 -17.10
CA SER A 71 7.65 22.67 -18.41
C SER A 71 8.77 21.62 -18.54
N GLU A 72 9.09 21.21 -19.74
CA GLU A 72 10.13 20.22 -20.02
C GLU A 72 11.53 20.64 -19.54
N ALA A 73 11.74 21.93 -19.29
CA ALA A 73 12.99 22.49 -18.77
C ALA A 73 13.08 22.38 -17.24
N GLU A 74 11.99 22.07 -16.53
CA GLU A 74 11.97 22.02 -15.07
C GLU A 74 12.40 20.62 -14.57
N ASP A 75 13.24 20.66 -13.54
CA ASP A 75 13.64 19.45 -12.81
C ASP A 75 12.56 19.09 -11.77
N ILE A 76 11.77 18.06 -12.06
CA ILE A 76 10.70 17.58 -11.17
C ILE A 76 11.20 16.77 -9.97
N SER A 77 12.52 16.56 -9.81
CA SER A 77 13.09 16.00 -8.58
C SER A 77 13.05 16.98 -7.40
N LEU A 78 12.88 18.26 -7.67
CA LEU A 78 12.85 19.32 -6.66
C LEU A 78 11.64 19.20 -5.74
N GLN A 79 11.89 19.24 -4.42
CA GLN A 79 10.85 19.08 -3.40
C GLN A 79 9.67 20.04 -3.54
N LYS A 80 9.94 21.30 -3.96
CA LYS A 80 8.87 22.32 -4.15
C LYS A 80 7.73 21.83 -5.05
N TRP A 81 8.02 21.01 -6.07
CA TRP A 81 7.01 20.49 -6.99
C TRP A 81 6.24 19.31 -6.39
N VAL A 82 6.91 18.52 -5.55
CA VAL A 82 6.27 17.49 -4.76
C VAL A 82 5.29 18.09 -3.75
N ASP A 83 5.71 19.15 -3.05
CA ASP A 83 4.89 19.86 -2.06
C ASP A 83 3.61 20.44 -2.71
N GLU A 84 3.72 20.95 -3.95
CA GLU A 84 2.58 21.45 -4.72
C GLU A 84 1.60 20.33 -5.10
N LEU A 85 2.10 19.20 -5.59
CA LEU A 85 1.28 18.03 -5.87
C LEU A 85 0.63 17.47 -4.60
N GLU A 86 1.39 17.32 -3.51
CA GLU A 86 0.88 16.82 -2.22
C GLU A 86 -0.23 17.72 -1.66
N LYS A 87 -0.08 19.03 -1.78
CA LYS A 87 -1.14 19.97 -1.41
C LYS A 87 -2.43 19.66 -2.16
N ASN A 88 -2.35 19.46 -3.47
CA ASN A 88 -3.50 19.16 -4.32
C ASN A 88 -4.09 17.77 -4.01
N CYS A 89 -3.25 16.76 -3.79
CA CYS A 89 -3.68 15.43 -3.36
C CYS A 89 -4.38 15.45 -1.99
N ASN A 90 -3.87 16.22 -1.03
CA ASN A 90 -4.47 16.35 0.29
C ASN A 90 -5.88 16.93 0.25
N ILE A 91 -6.15 17.87 -0.67
CA ILE A 91 -7.51 18.38 -0.89
C ILE A 91 -8.45 17.23 -1.31
N VAL A 92 -7.99 16.39 -2.24
CA VAL A 92 -8.80 15.26 -2.75
C VAL A 92 -8.95 14.17 -1.70
N LEU A 93 -7.93 13.89 -0.90
CA LEU A 93 -7.96 12.94 0.22
C LEU A 93 -8.98 13.32 1.32
N THR A 94 -9.51 14.55 1.33
CA THR A 94 -10.62 14.91 2.23
C THR A 94 -11.93 14.18 1.88
N LYS A 95 -12.04 13.65 0.65
CA LYS A 95 -13.23 12.94 0.18
C LYS A 95 -12.94 11.52 -0.31
N TYR A 96 -11.82 11.32 -0.99
CA TYR A 96 -11.43 10.02 -1.57
C TYR A 96 -10.49 9.28 -0.62
N THR A 97 -10.62 7.97 -0.56
CA THR A 97 -9.72 7.12 0.24
C THR A 97 -8.44 6.73 -0.50
N GLN A 98 -8.45 6.86 -1.83
CA GLN A 98 -7.37 6.46 -2.72
C GLN A 98 -7.11 7.57 -3.73
N VAL A 99 -5.92 8.16 -3.71
CA VAL A 99 -5.51 9.24 -4.61
C VAL A 99 -4.16 8.91 -5.23
N VAL A 100 -4.10 8.92 -6.55
CA VAL A 100 -2.85 8.87 -7.31
C VAL A 100 -2.45 10.31 -7.65
N GLY A 101 -1.29 10.73 -7.17
CA GLY A 101 -0.64 11.97 -7.60
C GLY A 101 0.34 11.68 -8.72
N ILE A 102 0.30 12.46 -9.80
CA ILE A 102 1.23 12.35 -10.94
C ILE A 102 1.90 13.70 -11.11
N LEU A 103 3.23 13.74 -11.03
CA LEU A 103 4.05 14.89 -11.36
C LEU A 103 4.78 14.62 -12.69
N TYR A 104 4.61 15.49 -13.69
CA TYR A 104 5.08 15.23 -15.05
C TYR A 104 5.61 16.49 -15.73
N ASN A 105 6.76 16.40 -16.44
CA ASN A 105 7.35 17.51 -17.18
C ASN A 105 7.48 17.30 -18.69
N GLY A 106 6.88 16.24 -19.22
CA GLY A 106 6.96 15.93 -20.65
C GLY A 106 7.97 14.83 -20.98
N THR A 107 8.95 14.57 -20.10
CA THR A 107 9.95 13.49 -20.21
C THR A 107 9.90 12.60 -18.98
N ASP A 108 10.00 13.19 -17.80
CA ASP A 108 10.07 12.47 -16.52
C ASP A 108 8.71 12.43 -15.85
N VAL A 109 8.42 11.34 -15.16
CA VAL A 109 7.20 11.14 -14.39
C VAL A 109 7.53 10.64 -12.99
N ARG A 110 6.86 11.21 -11.99
CA ARG A 110 6.86 10.70 -10.61
C ARG A 110 5.44 10.41 -10.18
N VAL A 111 5.25 9.32 -9.48
CA VAL A 111 3.91 8.81 -9.10
C VAL A 111 3.85 8.64 -7.59
N PHE A 112 2.74 9.07 -7.00
CA PHE A 112 2.51 9.04 -5.56
C PHE A 112 1.17 8.35 -5.28
N LEU A 113 1.14 7.43 -4.33
CA LEU A 113 -0.08 6.80 -3.84
C LEU A 113 -0.37 7.32 -2.43
N ASN A 114 -1.45 8.09 -2.27
CA ASN A 114 -1.78 8.76 -1.00
C ASN A 114 -0.57 9.51 -0.41
N ASN A 115 0.12 10.31 -1.23
CA ASN A 115 1.35 11.07 -0.94
C ASN A 115 2.62 10.23 -0.65
N SER A 116 2.58 8.92 -0.82
CA SER A 116 3.78 8.09 -0.74
C SER A 116 4.32 7.84 -2.15
N GLU A 117 5.57 8.20 -2.42
CA GLU A 117 6.19 8.01 -3.72
C GLU A 117 6.35 6.53 -4.05
N LEU A 118 5.98 6.15 -5.27
CA LEU A 118 6.10 4.80 -5.79
C LEU A 118 7.39 4.68 -6.61
N SER A 119 8.40 4.00 -6.05
CA SER A 119 9.74 3.89 -6.65
C SER A 119 9.81 3.00 -7.90
N ASP A 120 8.86 2.07 -8.05
CA ASP A 120 8.76 1.10 -9.15
C ASP A 120 7.66 1.46 -10.17
N ALA A 121 7.20 2.72 -10.19
CA ALA A 121 6.29 3.22 -11.21
C ALA A 121 6.94 3.16 -12.61
N ALA A 122 6.08 3.13 -13.65
CA ALA A 122 6.55 3.23 -15.03
C ALA A 122 7.37 4.52 -15.23
N SER A 123 8.49 4.41 -15.93
CA SER A 123 9.40 5.54 -16.21
C SER A 123 8.85 6.55 -17.22
N THR A 124 7.73 6.27 -17.85
CA THR A 124 7.03 7.14 -18.80
C THR A 124 5.56 7.28 -18.42
N LEU A 125 4.97 8.42 -18.78
CA LEU A 125 3.54 8.64 -18.53
C LEU A 125 2.69 7.57 -19.24
N GLN A 126 1.81 6.91 -18.49
CA GLN A 126 0.92 5.84 -18.94
C GLN A 126 -0.52 6.37 -19.07
N ASP A 127 -1.42 5.54 -19.60
CA ASP A 127 -2.85 5.83 -19.56
C ASP A 127 -3.43 5.73 -18.13
N LYS A 128 -4.62 6.28 -17.91
CA LYS A 128 -5.25 6.30 -16.58
C LYS A 128 -5.54 4.90 -16.03
N THR A 129 -5.78 3.89 -16.88
CA THR A 129 -6.06 2.52 -16.45
C THR A 129 -4.87 1.92 -15.71
N TYR A 130 -3.65 2.21 -16.16
CA TYR A 130 -2.46 1.85 -15.42
C TYR A 130 -2.47 2.43 -14.00
N TYR A 131 -2.71 3.73 -13.86
CA TYR A 131 -2.70 4.40 -12.55
C TYR A 131 -3.82 3.93 -11.62
N LEU A 132 -5.01 3.74 -12.15
CA LEU A 132 -6.13 3.17 -11.39
C LEU A 132 -5.84 1.74 -10.91
N SER A 133 -5.08 0.95 -11.70
CA SER A 133 -4.69 -0.41 -11.34
C SER A 133 -3.66 -0.48 -10.20
N LEU A 134 -2.92 0.62 -9.92
CA LEU A 134 -1.90 0.62 -8.87
C LEU A 134 -2.47 0.34 -7.48
N PHE A 135 -3.68 0.83 -7.19
CA PHE A 135 -4.37 0.50 -5.95
C PHE A 135 -4.94 -0.92 -5.96
N THR A 136 -5.35 -1.44 -7.11
CA THR A 136 -5.84 -2.83 -7.20
C THR A 136 -4.71 -3.85 -7.10
N LYS A 137 -3.53 -3.56 -7.66
CA LYS A 137 -2.32 -4.39 -7.47
C LYS A 137 -1.87 -4.40 -6.00
N ASN A 138 -2.03 -3.29 -5.28
CA ASN A 138 -1.74 -3.15 -3.86
C ASN A 138 -2.98 -3.37 -2.99
N ALA A 139 -4.17 -3.57 -3.56
CA ALA A 139 -5.36 -3.86 -2.81
C ALA A 139 -5.15 -5.18 -2.06
N ILE A 140 -5.26 -5.10 -0.74
CA ILE A 140 -5.27 -6.26 0.12
C ILE A 140 -6.36 -7.20 -0.39
N ASP A 141 -5.99 -8.31 -1.01
CA ASP A 141 -6.93 -9.35 -1.43
C ASP A 141 -7.56 -9.96 -0.18
N LYS A 142 -8.71 -9.42 0.21
CA LYS A 142 -9.45 -9.86 1.40
C LYS A 142 -9.78 -11.34 1.32
N GLN A 143 -10.07 -11.86 0.13
CA GLN A 143 -10.36 -13.28 -0.05
C GLN A 143 -9.10 -14.12 0.16
N ARG A 144 -7.95 -13.67 -0.31
CA ARG A 144 -6.65 -14.31 -0.09
C ARG A 144 -6.29 -14.32 1.39
N ILE A 145 -6.47 -13.19 2.10
CA ILE A 145 -6.26 -13.11 3.56
C ILE A 145 -7.19 -14.08 4.28
N TYR A 146 -8.47 -14.09 3.94
CA TYR A 146 -9.43 -15.02 4.54
C TYR A 146 -9.02 -16.48 4.35
N ASN A 147 -8.65 -16.86 3.12
CA ASN A 147 -8.21 -18.20 2.78
C ASN A 147 -6.93 -18.58 3.53
N LEU A 148 -5.95 -17.67 3.63
CA LEU A 148 -4.72 -17.90 4.40
C LEU A 148 -5.00 -18.06 5.89
N THR A 149 -5.82 -17.17 6.46
CA THR A 149 -6.22 -17.23 7.87
C THR A 149 -6.91 -18.53 8.19
N LYS A 150 -7.81 -18.99 7.30
CA LYS A 150 -8.47 -20.30 7.42
C LYS A 150 -7.45 -21.43 7.40
N LYS A 151 -6.53 -21.45 6.43
CA LYS A 151 -5.48 -22.48 6.33
C LYS A 151 -4.61 -22.52 7.60
N ILE A 152 -4.18 -21.36 8.11
CA ILE A 152 -3.40 -21.27 9.33
C ILE A 152 -4.19 -21.83 10.52
N ASN A 153 -5.45 -21.42 10.65
CA ASN A 153 -6.31 -21.92 11.73
C ASN A 153 -6.51 -23.43 11.66
N ASP A 154 -6.75 -23.99 10.47
CA ASP A 154 -6.95 -25.42 10.26
C ASP A 154 -5.67 -26.19 10.56
N CYS A 155 -4.50 -25.71 10.12
CA CYS A 155 -3.21 -26.28 10.43
C CYS A 155 -2.96 -26.29 11.96
N LEU A 156 -3.14 -25.18 12.64
CA LEU A 156 -2.97 -25.09 14.09
C LEU A 156 -3.95 -26.02 14.84
N HIS A 157 -5.16 -26.21 14.34
CA HIS A 157 -6.17 -27.04 14.96
C HIS A 157 -5.94 -28.53 14.70
N ILE A 158 -5.76 -28.91 13.44
CA ILE A 158 -5.72 -30.31 12.99
C ILE A 158 -4.32 -30.88 13.16
N ASP A 159 -3.32 -30.19 12.61
CA ASP A 159 -1.96 -30.70 12.54
C ASP A 159 -1.21 -30.53 13.86
N PHE A 160 -1.33 -29.37 14.50
CA PHE A 160 -0.70 -29.10 15.80
C PHE A 160 -1.57 -29.47 17.01
N GLY A 161 -2.85 -29.78 16.81
CA GLY A 161 -3.76 -30.19 17.88
C GLY A 161 -4.09 -29.08 18.88
N ILE A 162 -3.96 -27.80 18.50
CA ILE A 162 -4.28 -26.66 19.36
C ILE A 162 -5.80 -26.46 19.31
N LYS A 163 -6.55 -27.11 20.21
CA LYS A 163 -8.01 -27.11 20.21
C LYS A 163 -8.64 -25.77 20.58
N ASN A 164 -8.00 -24.99 21.44
CA ASN A 164 -8.51 -23.71 21.89
C ASN A 164 -8.34 -22.61 20.81
N LEU A 165 -9.47 -22.05 20.35
CA LEU A 165 -9.49 -21.01 19.32
C LEU A 165 -8.69 -19.76 19.77
N TYR A 166 -8.81 -19.34 21.02
CA TYR A 166 -8.08 -18.21 21.56
C TYR A 166 -6.56 -18.40 21.48
N HIS A 167 -6.07 -19.62 21.82
CA HIS A 167 -4.66 -19.95 21.67
C HIS A 167 -4.21 -19.89 20.21
N ARG A 168 -5.03 -20.35 19.25
CA ARG A 168 -4.69 -20.26 17.82
C ARG A 168 -4.60 -18.80 17.35
N MET A 169 -5.53 -17.96 17.81
CA MET A 169 -5.48 -16.52 17.48
C MET A 169 -4.23 -15.85 18.04
N ILE A 170 -3.89 -16.11 19.31
CA ILE A 170 -2.68 -15.56 19.93
C ILE A 170 -1.43 -16.08 19.22
N PHE A 171 -1.37 -17.39 18.93
CA PHE A 171 -0.24 -17.98 18.23
C PHE A 171 -0.03 -17.30 16.87
N THR A 172 -1.08 -17.14 16.07
CA THR A 172 -1.01 -16.48 14.76
C THR A 172 -0.57 -15.03 14.89
N ALA A 173 -1.15 -14.27 15.81
CA ALA A 173 -0.79 -12.88 16.04
C ALA A 173 0.69 -12.73 16.45
N CYS A 174 1.14 -13.53 17.42
CA CYS A 174 2.55 -13.52 17.87
C CYS A 174 3.51 -13.94 16.76
N ALA A 175 3.14 -14.91 15.91
CA ALA A 175 3.97 -15.36 14.79
C ALA A 175 4.14 -14.24 13.74
N LEU A 176 3.05 -13.54 13.38
CA LEU A 176 3.09 -12.43 12.43
C LEU A 176 3.93 -11.25 12.97
N VAL A 177 3.71 -10.86 14.23
CA VAL A 177 4.48 -9.79 14.86
C VAL A 177 5.94 -10.20 15.03
N GLY A 178 6.22 -11.43 15.51
CA GLY A 178 7.57 -11.96 15.65
C GLY A 178 8.32 -11.95 14.31
N LYS A 179 7.66 -12.38 13.22
CA LYS A 179 8.25 -12.33 11.88
C LYS A 179 8.61 -10.90 11.47
N ARG A 180 7.74 -9.93 11.72
CA ARG A 180 8.00 -8.52 11.45
C ARG A 180 9.23 -7.99 12.21
N TYR A 181 9.47 -8.46 13.43
CA TYR A 181 10.61 -8.10 14.26
C TYR A 181 11.84 -9.01 14.05
N GLY A 182 11.83 -9.85 13.02
CA GLY A 182 13.00 -10.65 12.62
C GLY A 182 13.10 -12.03 13.25
N ALA A 183 12.00 -12.60 13.78
CA ALA A 183 12.01 -14.00 14.22
C ALA A 183 12.40 -14.92 13.06
N ILE A 184 13.32 -15.84 13.31
CA ILE A 184 13.76 -16.83 12.32
C ILE A 184 12.69 -17.91 12.22
N LEU A 185 12.02 -17.95 11.08
CA LEU A 185 11.03 -18.96 10.73
C LEU A 185 11.44 -19.58 9.39
N VAL A 186 11.82 -20.85 9.42
CA VAL A 186 12.26 -21.61 8.25
C VAL A 186 11.39 -22.82 8.06
N GLU A 187 11.29 -23.29 6.82
CA GLU A 187 10.57 -24.51 6.48
C GLU A 187 11.18 -25.72 7.19
N GLY A 188 10.34 -26.64 7.67
CA GLY A 188 10.79 -27.81 8.41
C GLY A 188 11.22 -27.57 9.86
N MET A 189 11.06 -26.33 10.37
CA MET A 189 11.36 -26.02 11.77
C MET A 189 10.35 -26.71 12.70
N ASP A 190 10.85 -27.37 13.72
CA ASP A 190 9.99 -27.98 14.72
C ASP A 190 9.23 -26.92 15.53
N PHE A 191 8.06 -27.32 16.06
CA PHE A 191 7.17 -26.41 16.81
C PHE A 191 7.86 -25.72 17.99
N THR A 192 8.70 -26.42 18.72
CA THR A 192 9.37 -25.85 19.89
C THR A 192 10.39 -24.79 19.50
N LEU A 193 11.18 -25.06 18.46
CA LEU A 193 12.14 -24.11 17.91
C LEU A 193 11.43 -22.87 17.35
N MET A 194 10.35 -23.08 16.58
CA MET A 194 9.52 -22.00 16.04
C MET A 194 8.94 -21.13 17.16
N LYS A 195 8.33 -21.75 18.16
CA LYS A 195 7.72 -21.08 19.31
C LYS A 195 8.76 -20.26 20.07
N ASN A 196 9.93 -20.85 20.33
CA ASN A 196 11.02 -20.18 21.06
C ASN A 196 11.64 -19.02 20.26
N SER A 197 11.80 -19.17 18.95
CA SER A 197 12.26 -18.09 18.06
C SER A 197 11.33 -16.88 18.12
N ILE A 198 10.01 -17.12 18.02
CA ILE A 198 9.01 -16.06 18.14
C ILE A 198 9.04 -15.43 19.54
N LEU A 199 9.02 -16.26 20.60
CA LEU A 199 8.96 -15.78 21.98
C LEU A 199 10.20 -14.94 22.34
N SER A 200 11.39 -15.39 21.98
CA SER A 200 12.63 -14.67 22.25
C SER A 200 12.69 -13.34 21.51
N THR A 201 12.23 -13.32 20.25
CA THR A 201 12.17 -12.09 19.45
C THR A 201 11.18 -11.09 20.03
N LEU A 202 9.97 -11.52 20.38
CA LEU A 202 8.96 -10.64 20.97
C LEU A 202 9.39 -10.12 22.35
N SER A 203 9.97 -10.98 23.19
CA SER A 203 10.45 -10.58 24.52
C SER A 203 11.52 -9.50 24.44
N LYS A 204 12.42 -9.62 23.45
CA LYS A 204 13.51 -8.64 23.24
C LYS A 204 13.00 -7.35 22.58
N SER A 205 12.20 -7.47 21.52
CA SER A 205 11.79 -6.33 20.70
C SER A 205 10.67 -5.50 21.32
N LEU A 206 9.90 -6.07 22.24
CA LEU A 206 8.76 -5.42 22.90
C LEU A 206 8.98 -5.26 24.41
N GLU A 207 10.22 -5.29 24.88
CA GLU A 207 10.52 -5.23 26.33
C GLU A 207 9.96 -3.97 27.00
N ASP A 208 10.14 -2.81 26.37
CA ASP A 208 9.66 -1.53 26.92
C ASP A 208 8.14 -1.39 26.78
N ASP A 209 7.55 -1.86 25.67
CA ASP A 209 6.10 -1.87 25.47
C ASP A 209 5.38 -2.77 26.49
N ARG A 210 5.96 -3.91 26.84
CA ARG A 210 5.43 -4.84 27.86
C ARG A 210 5.39 -4.19 29.24
N LYS A 211 6.41 -3.43 29.61
CA LYS A 211 6.45 -2.69 30.90
C LYS A 211 5.34 -1.66 31.01
N GLN A 212 4.88 -1.11 29.88
CA GLN A 212 3.86 -0.07 29.81
C GLN A 212 2.44 -0.62 29.54
N ASN A 213 2.33 -1.85 29.01
CA ASN A 213 1.07 -2.44 28.57
C ASN A 213 0.89 -3.86 29.13
N LEU A 214 0.22 -3.96 30.27
CA LEU A 214 -0.08 -5.24 30.94
C LEU A 214 -0.81 -6.25 30.03
N LYS A 215 -1.66 -5.77 29.10
CA LYS A 215 -2.37 -6.67 28.16
C LYS A 215 -1.42 -7.35 27.19
N LEU A 216 -0.38 -6.63 26.73
CA LEU A 216 0.65 -7.19 25.85
C LEU A 216 1.49 -8.22 26.61
N ASP A 217 1.83 -7.96 27.85
CA ASP A 217 2.57 -8.89 28.72
C ASP A 217 1.79 -10.19 28.92
N ILE A 218 0.50 -10.10 29.28
CA ILE A 218 -0.39 -11.27 29.41
C ILE A 218 -0.49 -12.06 28.10
N LEU A 219 -0.58 -11.40 26.93
CA LEU A 219 -0.65 -12.08 25.64
C LEU A 219 0.63 -12.90 25.36
N ILE A 220 1.80 -12.36 25.71
CA ILE A 220 3.09 -13.06 25.55
C ILE A 220 3.18 -14.24 26.53
N GLU A 221 2.70 -14.09 27.75
CA GLU A 221 2.64 -15.17 28.73
C GLU A 221 1.72 -16.30 28.24
N VAL A 222 0.51 -15.97 27.77
CA VAL A 222 -0.41 -16.96 27.20
C VAL A 222 0.22 -17.65 26.00
N TYR A 223 0.93 -16.91 25.13
CA TYR A 223 1.67 -17.52 24.02
C TYR A 223 2.71 -18.52 24.51
N ALA A 224 3.44 -18.20 25.56
CA ALA A 224 4.46 -19.10 26.15
C ALA A 224 3.85 -20.42 26.68
N GLU A 225 2.59 -20.39 27.12
CA GLU A 225 1.88 -21.56 27.66
C GLU A 225 1.27 -22.47 26.57
N ILE A 226 1.17 -22.01 25.29
CA ILE A 226 0.59 -22.80 24.22
C ILE A 226 1.41 -24.07 23.97
N LYS A 227 0.76 -25.21 24.02
CA LYS A 227 1.35 -26.55 23.80
C LYS A 227 0.75 -27.20 22.56
N MET A 228 1.56 -27.94 21.83
CA MET A 228 1.15 -28.85 20.79
C MET A 228 0.67 -30.14 21.43
N ASN A 229 -0.51 -30.62 21.02
CA ASN A 229 -1.10 -31.86 21.54
C ASN A 229 -0.97 -33.02 20.56
N ASN A 230 -0.49 -32.80 19.33
CA ASN A 230 -0.29 -33.82 18.32
C ASN A 230 1.20 -34.15 18.21
N THR A 231 1.59 -35.35 18.64
CA THR A 231 2.99 -35.81 18.63
C THR A 231 3.39 -36.45 17.30
N THR A 232 2.43 -36.65 16.39
CA THR A 232 2.63 -37.43 15.14
C THR A 232 3.21 -36.60 13.99
N ASN A 233 3.12 -35.27 14.06
CA ASN A 233 3.55 -34.38 12.99
C ASN A 233 4.55 -33.34 13.52
N GLN A 234 5.76 -33.79 13.84
CA GLN A 234 6.84 -32.91 14.27
C GLN A 234 7.44 -32.10 13.11
N GLU A 235 7.22 -32.50 11.88
CA GLU A 235 7.74 -31.87 10.67
C GLU A 235 6.61 -31.20 9.87
N LEU A 236 5.97 -30.18 10.42
CA LEU A 236 5.00 -29.43 9.65
C LEU A 236 5.68 -28.25 8.94
N SER A 237 5.54 -28.32 7.64
CA SER A 237 5.99 -27.28 6.72
C SER A 237 5.31 -25.94 7.04
N LEU A 238 6.08 -24.98 7.49
CA LEU A 238 5.68 -23.59 7.68
C LEU A 238 5.49 -22.83 6.35
N ILE A 239 5.50 -23.51 5.20
CA ILE A 239 5.30 -22.95 3.86
C ILE A 239 4.10 -21.99 3.85
N HIS A 240 3.03 -22.33 4.58
CA HIS A 240 1.80 -21.55 4.56
C HIS A 240 1.83 -20.25 5.39
N ILE A 241 2.80 -20.08 6.29
CA ILE A 241 2.92 -18.84 7.09
C ILE A 241 3.94 -17.86 6.45
N SER A 242 4.90 -18.37 5.69
CA SER A 242 5.98 -17.55 5.10
C SER A 242 5.78 -17.18 3.63
N GLU A 243 4.94 -17.88 2.87
CA GLU A 243 4.69 -17.62 1.44
C GLU A 243 4.03 -16.28 1.07
N PRO A 244 3.21 -15.62 1.92
CA PRO A 244 2.62 -14.34 1.53
C PRO A 244 3.64 -13.26 1.22
N THR A 245 4.86 -13.39 1.76
CA THR A 245 5.90 -12.36 1.62
C THR A 245 6.76 -12.57 0.37
N ARG A 246 6.95 -13.80 -0.10
CA ARG A 246 7.79 -14.09 -1.27
C ARG A 246 7.12 -13.84 -2.62
N GLN A 247 5.80 -13.98 -2.70
CA GLN A 247 5.07 -13.71 -3.96
C GLN A 247 4.74 -12.24 -4.17
N ALA A 248 4.87 -11.39 -3.16
CA ALA A 248 4.76 -9.93 -3.30
C ALA A 248 6.07 -9.31 -3.84
N GLU A 249 7.20 -10.05 -3.79
CA GLU A 249 8.50 -9.57 -4.30
C GLU A 249 8.80 -10.01 -5.75
N ILE A 250 7.95 -10.84 -6.38
CA ILE A 250 8.20 -11.43 -7.71
C ILE A 250 7.08 -11.12 -8.74
N SER A 251 6.17 -10.18 -8.42
CA SER A 251 5.10 -9.82 -9.37
C SER A 251 5.11 -8.34 -9.70
#